data_e120cd6a291c808cb65079c2f4d6f398
#
_entry.id   e120cd6a291c808cb65079c2f4d6f398
#
_cell.length_a   1.000
_cell.length_b   1.000
_cell.length_c   1.000
_cell.angle_alpha   90.00
_cell.angle_beta   90.00
_cell.angle_gamma   90.00
#
_symmetry.space_group_name_H-M   'P 1'
#
loop_
_entity.id
_entity.type
_entity.pdbx_description
1 polymer ?
#
loop_
_entity_poly.entity_id
_entity_poly.type
_entity_poly.pdbx_seq_one_letter_code
_entity_poly.pdbx_strand_id
1 'polypeptide(L)'
;MKVLKFGGSSVANSENIKKVLAIVSAASKETKIAVIVSAFGKTTDNLLAGANNALQDIDIAKQQIETIKKLHFEIINELIQTNTLEVYEKVNSLFNRLLSIYEGIFLLQELSDKTLAKVSSFGEKLSSFIIANAAKELFDTT
;
A
#
# COMPACT_ATOMS: atom_id res chain seq x y z
N MET A 1 5.19 25.32 6.03
CA MET A 1 5.03 23.90 5.72
C MET A 1 4.16 23.76 4.48
N LYS A 2 4.58 22.90 3.56
CA LYS A 2 3.78 22.54 2.37
C LYS A 2 3.23 21.14 2.52
N VAL A 3 2.04 20.89 1.98
CA VAL A 3 1.45 19.55 1.90
C VAL A 3 1.44 19.13 0.42
N LEU A 4 2.06 18.00 0.12
CA LEU A 4 2.09 17.41 -1.22
C LEU A 4 1.24 16.15 -1.23
N LYS A 5 0.29 16.09 -2.16
CA LYS A 5 -0.58 14.93 -2.31
C LYS A 5 -0.36 14.28 -3.68
N PHE A 6 -0.14 12.98 -3.68
CA PHE A 6 0.07 12.19 -4.90
C PHE A 6 -1.02 11.12 -5.02
N GLY A 7 -1.72 11.13 -6.14
CA GLY A 7 -2.78 10.16 -6.44
C GLY A 7 -2.25 8.79 -6.85
N GLY A 8 -3.15 7.83 -7.00
CA GLY A 8 -2.80 6.44 -7.29
C GLY A 8 -2.02 6.23 -8.59
N SER A 9 -2.31 7.01 -9.64
CA SER A 9 -1.55 6.94 -10.90
C SER A 9 -0.12 7.44 -10.75
N SER A 10 0.11 8.42 -9.88
CA SER A 10 1.45 8.96 -9.59
C SER A 10 2.32 7.97 -8.81
N VAL A 11 1.72 7.00 -8.15
CA VAL A 11 2.40 5.96 -7.38
C VAL A 11 2.05 4.56 -7.90
N ALA A 12 1.77 4.43 -9.19
CA ALA A 12 1.32 3.17 -9.79
C ALA A 12 2.42 2.11 -9.91
N ASN A 13 3.67 2.52 -9.98
CA ASN A 13 4.83 1.64 -10.13
C ASN A 13 6.08 2.29 -9.54
N SER A 14 7.17 1.53 -9.47
CA SER A 14 8.43 2.01 -8.88
C SER A 14 9.02 3.20 -9.63
N GLU A 15 8.92 3.23 -10.95
CA GLU A 15 9.42 4.34 -11.77
C GLU A 15 8.70 5.65 -11.43
N ASN A 16 7.38 5.62 -11.35
CA ASN A 16 6.58 6.79 -10.97
C ASN A 16 6.85 7.21 -9.52
N ILE A 17 7.03 6.25 -8.60
CA ILE A 17 7.38 6.54 -7.21
C ILE A 17 8.74 7.23 -7.13
N LYS A 18 9.72 6.82 -7.94
CA LYS A 18 11.02 7.52 -8.00
C LYS A 18 10.87 8.99 -8.39
N LYS A 19 9.97 9.29 -9.32
CA LYS A 19 9.65 10.68 -9.71
C LYS A 19 9.03 11.46 -8.56
N VAL A 20 8.09 10.84 -7.83
CA VAL A 20 7.50 11.43 -6.63
C VAL A 20 8.58 11.74 -5.59
N LEU A 21 9.46 10.80 -5.32
CA LEU A 21 10.54 10.97 -4.35
C LEU A 21 11.50 12.08 -4.76
N ALA A 22 11.77 12.25 -6.05
CA ALA A 22 12.58 13.37 -6.56
C ALA A 22 11.91 14.73 -6.29
N ILE A 23 10.59 14.83 -6.51
CA ILE A 23 9.82 16.04 -6.22
C ILE A 23 9.84 16.34 -4.72
N VAL A 24 9.63 15.32 -3.89
CA VAL A 24 9.63 15.42 -2.42
C VAL A 24 11.01 15.89 -1.94
N SER A 25 12.08 15.31 -2.48
CA SER A 25 13.45 15.70 -2.13
C SER A 25 13.73 17.16 -2.46
N ALA A 26 13.35 17.62 -3.65
CA ALA A 26 13.52 19.02 -4.04
C ALA A 26 12.76 19.98 -3.12
N ALA A 27 11.49 19.66 -2.85
CA ALA A 27 10.65 20.50 -1.99
C ALA A 27 11.12 20.55 -0.54
N SER A 28 11.68 19.45 -0.02
CA SER A 28 12.15 19.35 1.36
C SER A 28 13.37 20.25 1.64
N LYS A 29 14.12 20.62 0.61
CA LYS A 29 15.25 21.56 0.74
C LYS A 29 14.82 23.00 1.01
N GLU A 30 13.61 23.35 0.62
CA GLU A 30 13.08 24.71 0.76
C GLU A 30 12.28 24.90 2.05
N THR A 31 11.53 23.90 2.45
CA THR A 31 10.64 23.99 3.62
C THR A 31 10.27 22.60 4.16
N LYS A 32 9.72 22.59 5.37
CA LYS A 32 9.12 21.35 5.89
C LYS A 32 7.93 20.95 5.01
N ILE A 33 7.84 19.67 4.71
CA ILE A 33 6.76 19.11 3.89
C ILE A 33 6.07 17.97 4.60
N ALA A 34 4.78 17.83 4.33
CA ALA A 34 4.01 16.62 4.64
C ALA A 34 3.59 16.00 3.32
N VAL A 35 3.78 14.69 3.20
CA VAL A 35 3.47 13.97 1.97
C VAL A 35 2.30 13.02 2.21
N ILE A 36 1.29 13.12 1.36
CA ILE A 36 0.11 12.26 1.39
C ILE A 36 0.11 11.46 0.10
N VAL A 37 0.03 10.15 0.20
CA VAL A 37 0.01 9.26 -0.95
C VAL A 37 -1.25 8.40 -0.95
N SER A 38 -1.75 8.09 -2.14
CA SER A 38 -2.81 7.10 -2.35
C SER A 38 -2.21 5.69 -2.39
N ALA A 39 -3.08 4.69 -2.40
CA ALA A 39 -2.70 3.31 -2.70
C ALA A 39 -2.06 3.21 -4.09
N PHE A 40 -1.21 2.22 -4.30
CA PHE A 40 -0.52 2.00 -5.57
C PHE A 40 -1.51 1.62 -6.69
N GLY A 41 -1.56 2.43 -7.73
CA GLY A 41 -2.36 2.15 -8.92
C GLY A 41 -3.83 1.84 -8.61
N LYS A 42 -4.25 0.64 -8.96
CA LYS A 42 -5.62 0.14 -8.76
C LYS A 42 -5.79 -0.73 -7.51
N THR A 43 -4.88 -0.62 -6.55
CA THR A 43 -4.90 -1.45 -5.34
C THR A 43 -6.21 -1.33 -4.59
N THR A 44 -6.74 -0.12 -4.41
CA THR A 44 -8.01 0.07 -3.69
C THR A 44 -9.16 -0.68 -4.35
N ASP A 45 -9.29 -0.57 -5.68
CA ASP A 45 -10.31 -1.30 -6.42
C ASP A 45 -10.16 -2.81 -6.27
N ASN A 46 -8.92 -3.30 -6.33
CA ASN A 46 -8.63 -4.72 -6.18
C ASN A 46 -8.90 -5.23 -4.76
N LEU A 47 -8.63 -4.41 -3.74
CA LEU A 47 -8.95 -4.75 -2.35
C LEU A 47 -10.46 -4.87 -2.13
N LEU A 48 -11.22 -3.94 -2.66
CA LEU A 48 -12.68 -3.95 -2.55
C LEU A 48 -13.31 -5.11 -3.35
N ALA A 49 -12.78 -5.39 -4.53
CA ALA A 49 -13.19 -6.55 -5.31
C ALA A 49 -12.93 -7.86 -4.54
N GLY A 50 -11.79 -7.97 -3.87
CA GLY A 50 -11.46 -9.12 -3.03
C GLY A 50 -12.43 -9.31 -1.87
N ALA A 51 -12.82 -8.21 -1.21
CA ALA A 51 -13.81 -8.25 -0.13
C ALA A 51 -15.17 -8.76 -0.64
N ASN A 52 -15.62 -8.27 -1.79
CA ASN A 52 -16.86 -8.74 -2.39
C ASN A 52 -16.79 -10.22 -2.80
N ASN A 53 -15.67 -10.64 -3.39
CA ASN A 53 -15.48 -12.04 -3.77
C ASN A 53 -15.41 -12.97 -2.54
N ALA A 54 -14.92 -12.49 -1.42
CA ALA A 54 -14.86 -13.27 -0.17
C ALA A 54 -16.22 -13.72 0.31
N LEU A 55 -17.31 -13.01 -0.03
CA LEU A 55 -18.67 -13.45 0.29
C LEU A 55 -19.05 -14.76 -0.40
N GLN A 56 -18.49 -15.03 -1.59
CA GLN A 56 -18.87 -16.16 -2.41
C GLN A 56 -17.79 -17.26 -2.46
N ASP A 57 -16.53 -16.86 -2.59
CA ASP A 57 -15.42 -17.79 -2.77
C ASP A 57 -14.16 -17.22 -2.12
N ILE A 58 -13.79 -17.82 -0.99
CA ILE A 58 -12.60 -17.42 -0.25
C ILE A 58 -11.31 -17.69 -1.04
N ASP A 59 -11.28 -18.71 -1.88
CA ASP A 59 -10.08 -19.05 -2.65
C ASP A 59 -9.79 -17.98 -3.72
N ILE A 60 -10.82 -17.44 -4.36
CA ILE A 60 -10.68 -16.32 -5.29
C ILE A 60 -10.15 -15.09 -4.54
N ALA A 61 -10.70 -14.79 -3.37
CA ALA A 61 -10.23 -13.68 -2.54
C ALA A 61 -8.75 -13.85 -2.14
N LYS A 62 -8.33 -15.05 -1.77
CA LYS A 62 -6.92 -15.35 -1.46
C LYS A 62 -6.01 -15.14 -2.66
N GLN A 63 -6.43 -15.56 -3.84
CA GLN A 63 -5.67 -15.33 -5.07
C GLN A 63 -5.51 -13.83 -5.37
N GLN A 64 -6.55 -13.05 -5.13
CA GLN A 64 -6.48 -11.60 -5.29
C GLN A 64 -5.48 -10.97 -4.31
N ILE A 65 -5.45 -11.41 -3.06
CA ILE A 65 -4.43 -10.98 -2.10
C ILE A 65 -3.04 -11.27 -2.62
N GLU A 66 -2.79 -12.48 -3.14
CA GLU A 66 -1.47 -12.84 -3.67
C GLU A 66 -1.06 -11.94 -4.85
N THR A 67 -2.00 -11.58 -5.71
CA THR A 67 -1.73 -10.66 -6.83
C THR A 67 -1.36 -9.26 -6.33
N ILE A 68 -2.11 -8.73 -5.35
CA ILE A 68 -1.83 -7.42 -4.76
C ILE A 68 -0.48 -7.45 -4.03
N LYS A 69 -0.22 -8.50 -3.27
CA LYS A 69 1.01 -8.71 -2.53
C LYS A 69 2.23 -8.75 -3.45
N LYS A 70 2.11 -9.42 -4.58
CA LYS A 70 3.18 -9.50 -5.58
C LYS A 70 3.57 -8.12 -6.09
N LEU A 71 2.60 -7.27 -6.43
CA LEU A 71 2.86 -5.89 -6.84
C LEU A 71 3.65 -5.13 -5.78
N HIS A 72 3.21 -5.22 -4.52
CA HIS A 72 3.86 -4.50 -3.41
C HIS A 72 5.28 -5.02 -3.16
N PHE A 73 5.50 -6.31 -3.24
CA PHE A 73 6.82 -6.92 -3.06
C PHE A 73 7.77 -6.55 -4.20
N GLU A 74 7.29 -6.48 -5.43
CA GLU A 74 8.09 -6.02 -6.57
C GLU A 74 8.52 -4.57 -6.38
N ILE A 75 7.62 -3.70 -5.92
CA ILE A 75 7.94 -2.29 -5.63
C ILE A 75 8.98 -2.20 -4.51
N ILE A 76 8.81 -2.94 -3.43
CA ILE A 76 9.80 -2.98 -2.33
C ILE A 76 11.16 -3.40 -2.87
N ASN A 77 11.21 -4.46 -3.64
CA ASN A 77 12.46 -5.00 -4.19
C ASN A 77 13.19 -4.00 -5.09
N GLU A 78 12.45 -3.20 -5.84
CA GLU A 78 13.03 -2.19 -6.73
C GLU A 78 13.43 -0.90 -6.03
N LEU A 79 12.74 -0.51 -4.95
CA LEU A 79 12.94 0.78 -4.29
C LEU A 79 13.79 0.71 -3.02
N ILE A 80 13.82 -0.40 -2.32
CA ILE A 80 14.41 -0.51 -0.99
C ILE A 80 15.59 -1.47 -1.02
N GLN A 81 16.78 -0.94 -0.65
CA GLN A 81 18.04 -1.69 -0.64
C GLN A 81 18.45 -2.10 0.79
N THR A 82 18.10 -1.30 1.80
CA THR A 82 18.47 -1.53 3.20
C THR A 82 17.22 -1.87 4.02
N ASN A 83 17.39 -2.66 5.09
CA ASN A 83 16.29 -3.09 5.96
C ASN A 83 15.13 -3.75 5.21
N THR A 84 15.40 -4.34 4.08
CA THR A 84 14.39 -4.95 3.19
C THR A 84 13.59 -6.02 3.93
N LEU A 85 14.26 -6.83 4.76
CA LEU A 85 13.59 -7.89 5.52
C LEU A 85 12.53 -7.34 6.46
N GLU A 86 12.84 -6.28 7.21
CA GLU A 86 11.88 -5.64 8.14
C GLU A 86 10.68 -5.08 7.39
N VAL A 87 10.91 -4.49 6.21
CA VAL A 87 9.84 -3.95 5.37
C VAL A 87 8.94 -5.09 4.87
N TYR A 88 9.52 -6.18 4.38
CA TYR A 88 8.76 -7.36 3.95
C TYR A 88 7.93 -7.95 5.10
N GLU A 89 8.51 -8.09 6.28
CA GLU A 89 7.81 -8.63 7.44
C GLU A 89 6.60 -7.77 7.82
N LYS A 90 6.77 -6.46 7.86
CA LYS A 90 5.66 -5.54 8.19
C LYS A 90 4.57 -5.57 7.13
N VAL A 91 4.94 -5.53 5.86
CA VAL A 91 3.99 -5.60 4.75
C VAL A 91 3.25 -6.95 4.75
N ASN A 92 3.98 -8.04 4.96
CA ASN A 92 3.37 -9.36 5.06
C ASN A 92 2.39 -9.47 6.22
N SER A 93 2.71 -8.87 7.36
CA SER A 93 1.81 -8.78 8.51
C SER A 93 0.50 -8.06 8.17
N LEU A 94 0.57 -6.97 7.39
CA LEU A 94 -0.62 -6.26 6.91
C LEU A 94 -1.47 -7.14 6.00
N PHE A 95 -0.85 -7.87 5.09
CA PHE A 95 -1.57 -8.80 4.21
C PHE A 95 -2.21 -9.96 4.99
N ASN A 96 -1.55 -10.46 6.02
CA ASN A 96 -2.12 -11.50 6.89
C ASN A 96 -3.35 -10.99 7.63
N ARG A 97 -3.34 -9.74 8.09
CA ARG A 97 -4.52 -9.12 8.71
C ARG A 97 -5.66 -8.95 7.72
N LEU A 98 -5.34 -8.54 6.50
CA LEU A 98 -6.33 -8.43 5.42
C LEU A 98 -6.96 -9.79 5.10
N LEU A 99 -6.15 -10.85 5.02
CA LEU A 99 -6.64 -12.21 4.83
C LEU A 99 -7.61 -12.61 5.93
N SER A 100 -7.28 -12.32 7.19
CA SER A 100 -8.17 -12.60 8.33
C SER A 100 -9.52 -11.88 8.19
N ILE A 101 -9.52 -10.65 7.68
CA ILE A 101 -10.76 -9.91 7.42
C ILE A 101 -11.57 -10.60 6.32
N TYR A 102 -10.94 -11.02 5.23
CA TYR A 102 -11.61 -11.74 4.15
C TYR A 102 -12.20 -13.08 4.63
N GLU A 103 -11.46 -13.82 5.44
CA GLU A 103 -11.95 -15.05 6.05
C GLU A 103 -13.16 -14.78 6.96
N GLY A 104 -13.13 -13.68 7.71
CA GLY A 104 -14.27 -13.25 8.54
C GLY A 104 -15.49 -12.92 7.70
N ILE A 105 -15.34 -12.20 6.60
CA ILE A 105 -16.41 -11.89 5.64
C ILE A 105 -17.04 -13.19 5.12
N PHE A 106 -16.21 -14.14 4.73
CA PHE A 106 -16.68 -15.45 4.23
C PHE A 106 -17.43 -16.25 5.30
N LEU A 107 -16.87 -16.34 6.49
CA LEU A 107 -17.48 -17.10 7.59
C LEU A 107 -18.79 -16.49 8.07
N LEU A 108 -18.85 -15.17 8.21
CA LEU A 108 -20.02 -14.46 8.68
C LEU A 108 -21.05 -14.20 7.60
N GLN A 109 -20.65 -14.29 6.33
CA GLN A 109 -21.50 -13.95 5.18
C GLN A 109 -22.06 -12.53 5.27
N GLU A 110 -21.22 -11.60 5.81
CA GLU A 110 -21.57 -10.18 5.98
C GLU A 110 -20.45 -9.29 5.47
N LEU A 111 -20.83 -8.24 4.76
CA LEU A 111 -19.91 -7.22 4.26
C LEU A 111 -20.56 -5.85 4.45
N SER A 112 -20.28 -5.21 5.57
CA SER A 112 -20.79 -3.88 5.89
C SER A 112 -19.94 -2.78 5.23
N ASP A 113 -20.51 -1.57 5.14
CA ASP A 113 -19.76 -0.39 4.70
C ASP A 113 -18.57 -0.11 5.59
N LYS A 114 -18.68 -0.36 6.89
CA LYS A 114 -17.59 -0.22 7.84
C LYS A 114 -16.44 -1.19 7.52
N THR A 115 -16.74 -2.43 7.18
CA THR A 115 -15.74 -3.43 6.79
C THR A 115 -15.10 -3.05 5.46
N LEU A 116 -15.86 -2.58 4.47
CA LEU A 116 -15.33 -2.08 3.21
C LEU A 116 -14.38 -0.90 3.42
N ALA A 117 -14.74 0.05 4.27
CA ALA A 117 -13.87 1.18 4.60
C ALA A 117 -12.55 0.70 5.24
N LYS A 118 -12.62 -0.29 6.13
CA LYS A 118 -11.43 -0.88 6.75
C LYS A 118 -10.55 -1.59 5.72
N VAL A 119 -11.13 -2.36 4.82
CA VAL A 119 -10.41 -3.05 3.74
C VAL A 119 -9.72 -2.04 2.83
N SER A 120 -10.43 -1.00 2.39
CA SER A 120 -9.84 0.03 1.51
C SER A 120 -8.66 0.75 2.16
N SER A 121 -8.69 0.94 3.48
CA SER A 121 -7.62 1.62 4.21
C SER A 121 -6.27 0.91 4.15
N PHE A 122 -6.25 -0.39 3.86
CA PHE A 122 -5.00 -1.14 3.70
C PHE A 122 -4.16 -0.63 2.52
N GLY A 123 -4.81 -0.11 1.49
CA GLY A 123 -4.10 0.43 0.32
C GLY A 123 -3.15 1.55 0.71
N GLU A 124 -3.63 2.54 1.44
CA GLU A 124 -2.83 3.68 1.90
C GLU A 124 -1.85 3.29 3.01
N LYS A 125 -2.22 2.37 3.88
CA LYS A 125 -1.30 1.84 4.91
C LYS A 125 -0.08 1.19 4.27
N LEU A 126 -0.30 0.38 3.25
CA LEU A 126 0.78 -0.28 2.52
C LEU A 126 1.66 0.72 1.76
N SER A 127 1.05 1.59 0.96
CA SER A 127 1.80 2.52 0.13
C SER A 127 2.58 3.55 0.95
N SER A 128 1.96 4.13 1.96
CA SER A 128 2.62 5.13 2.81
C SER A 128 3.81 4.53 3.58
N PHE A 129 3.67 3.31 4.07
CA PHE A 129 4.75 2.62 4.76
C PHE A 129 5.93 2.32 3.82
N ILE A 130 5.65 1.79 2.63
CA ILE A 130 6.69 1.46 1.64
C ILE A 130 7.40 2.73 1.16
N ILE A 131 6.65 3.76 0.80
CA ILE A 131 7.22 5.03 0.33
C ILE A 131 8.04 5.71 1.42
N ALA A 132 7.58 5.70 2.68
CA ALA A 132 8.34 6.26 3.79
C ALA A 132 9.69 5.57 3.97
N ASN A 133 9.74 4.25 3.84
CA ASN A 133 10.99 3.50 3.93
C ASN A 133 11.91 3.74 2.72
N ALA A 134 11.35 3.87 1.53
CA ALA A 134 12.13 4.25 0.34
C ALA A 134 12.70 5.67 0.48
N ALA A 135 11.92 6.60 1.02
CA ALA A 135 12.36 7.97 1.27
C ALA A 135 13.53 8.05 2.27
N LYS A 136 13.52 7.21 3.30
CA LYS A 136 14.63 7.17 4.27
C LYS A 136 15.97 6.89 3.62
N GLU A 137 16.01 6.02 2.64
CA GLU A 137 17.26 5.69 1.93
C GLU A 137 17.79 6.85 1.09
N LEU A 138 16.87 7.67 0.53
CA LEU A 138 17.24 8.76 -0.37
C LEU A 138 17.60 10.05 0.36
N PHE A 139 17.02 10.29 1.52
CA PHE A 139 17.12 11.59 2.18
C PHE A 139 18.03 11.60 3.41
N ASP A 140 18.62 10.47 3.77
CA ASP A 140 19.33 10.33 5.04
C ASP A 140 18.47 10.93 6.17
N THR A 141 17.20 10.58 6.17
CA THR A 141 16.22 11.16 7.08
C THR A 141 16.38 10.57 8.47
N THR A 142 16.74 11.41 9.35
CA THR A 142 16.67 11.11 10.76
C THR A 142 15.21 11.01 11.23
#